data_2255addf99b2af0bbfc939ad4189dc0d
#
_entry.id   2255addf99b2af0bbfc939ad4189dc0d
#
_cell.length_a   1.000
_cell.length_b   1.000
_cell.length_c   1.000
_cell.angle_alpha   90.00
_cell.angle_beta   90.00
_cell.angle_gamma   90.00
#
_symmetry.space_group_name_H-M   'P 1'
#
loop_
_entity.id
_entity.type
_entity.pdbx_description
1 polymer ?
#
loop_
_entity_poly.entity_id
_entity_poly.type
_entity_poly.pdbx_seq_one_letter_code
_entity_poly.pdbx_strand_id
1 'polypeptide(L)'
;VNARETFSGGVAVITGAGAGIGAGLARYAHRLGMTLVLADIDADAIAALRDELGTAVAVVCDVRDPGAVQDLADQTYRDVGPVRLLVNNAGVEQFGYLWDTPLDNWRRVVDVNISGVFHGVRAFLPAMMASDEQAWVWNLSSVGGVTAIPLQSPYIMSKHAVLALTECLRLDIEAAGHGHHIHVQAVLPGAVVSNIFESAGGVDDGDAGAAESQRAAMLDIKAAAMDPLAAAETLFEQAAAGRFYLVTQQSVIEAMTRRAEVLATQSPPARRQR
;
A
#
# COMPACT_ATOMS: atom_id res chain seq x y z
N VAL A 1 4.36 18.65 15.99
CA VAL A 1 5.37 17.88 15.22
C VAL A 1 4.86 17.77 13.80
N ASN A 2 5.64 18.11 12.81
CA ASN A 2 5.31 18.04 11.39
C ASN A 2 6.10 16.91 10.70
N ALA A 3 5.75 16.62 9.43
CA ALA A 3 6.39 15.53 8.69
C ALA A 3 7.93 15.69 8.60
N ARG A 4 8.42 16.91 8.40
CA ARG A 4 9.87 17.16 8.32
C ARG A 4 10.60 16.88 9.63
N GLU A 5 10.03 17.27 10.77
CA GLU A 5 10.60 16.99 12.08
C GLU A 5 10.61 15.49 12.40
N THR A 6 9.55 14.78 11.99
CA THR A 6 9.39 13.35 12.26
C THR A 6 10.25 12.48 11.33
N PHE A 7 10.31 12.78 10.02
CA PHE A 7 10.85 11.89 9.00
C PHE A 7 12.16 12.38 8.37
N SER A 8 12.77 13.48 8.83
CA SER A 8 14.05 13.92 8.26
C SER A 8 15.16 12.90 8.55
N GLY A 9 15.87 12.49 7.49
CA GLY A 9 16.94 11.48 7.57
C GLY A 9 16.44 10.05 7.74
N GLY A 10 17.39 9.11 7.85
CA GLY A 10 17.11 7.68 7.90
C GLY A 10 16.73 7.07 6.54
N VAL A 11 16.53 5.76 6.51
CA VAL A 11 16.24 5.00 5.29
C VAL A 11 14.75 4.73 5.16
N ALA A 12 14.18 5.00 3.99
CA ALA A 12 12.84 4.58 3.62
C ALA A 12 12.91 3.49 2.54
N VAL A 13 12.27 2.36 2.78
CA VAL A 13 12.08 1.27 1.82
C VAL A 13 10.64 1.31 1.32
N ILE A 14 10.44 1.38 0.01
CA ILE A 14 9.11 1.47 -0.59
C ILE A 14 8.97 0.38 -1.66
N THR A 15 8.03 -0.55 -1.46
CA THR A 15 7.67 -1.56 -2.48
C THR A 15 6.61 -1.02 -3.44
N GLY A 16 6.63 -1.45 -4.70
CA GLY A 16 5.75 -0.88 -5.72
C GLY A 16 6.07 0.60 -5.98
N ALA A 17 7.37 0.96 -5.92
CA ALA A 17 7.83 2.35 -5.99
C ALA A 17 7.80 2.95 -7.40
N GLY A 18 7.69 2.11 -8.45
CA GLY A 18 7.83 2.54 -9.84
C GLY A 18 6.71 3.47 -10.34
N ALA A 19 5.52 3.46 -9.71
CA ALA A 19 4.38 4.24 -10.17
C ALA A 19 3.45 4.70 -9.03
N GLY A 20 2.49 5.53 -9.38
CA GLY A 20 1.35 5.90 -8.53
C GLY A 20 1.77 6.42 -7.15
N ILE A 21 1.07 5.93 -6.11
CA ILE A 21 1.31 6.35 -4.72
C ILE A 21 2.74 6.05 -4.28
N GLY A 22 3.30 4.87 -4.65
CA GLY A 22 4.67 4.49 -4.30
C GLY A 22 5.69 5.51 -4.80
N ALA A 23 5.58 5.95 -6.05
CA ALA A 23 6.45 7.00 -6.61
C ALA A 23 6.20 8.36 -5.94
N GLY A 24 4.94 8.69 -5.61
CA GLY A 24 4.62 9.90 -4.85
C GLY A 24 5.25 9.91 -3.46
N LEU A 25 5.15 8.78 -2.74
CA LEU A 25 5.77 8.60 -1.42
C LEU A 25 7.30 8.71 -1.49
N ALA A 26 7.92 8.12 -2.51
CA ALA A 26 9.37 8.21 -2.73
C ALA A 26 9.80 9.67 -2.95
N ARG A 27 9.12 10.42 -3.82
CA ARG A 27 9.42 11.84 -4.06
C ARG A 27 9.26 12.68 -2.80
N TYR A 28 8.20 12.46 -2.03
CA TYR A 28 7.99 13.23 -0.80
C TYR A 28 9.00 12.88 0.29
N ALA A 29 9.28 11.58 0.51
CA ALA A 29 10.31 11.13 1.44
C ALA A 29 11.71 11.70 1.08
N HIS A 30 12.04 11.77 -0.23
CA HIS A 30 13.25 12.46 -0.71
C HIS A 30 13.27 13.93 -0.32
N ARG A 31 12.16 14.67 -0.49
CA ARG A 31 12.05 16.08 -0.07
C ARG A 31 12.22 16.29 1.44
N LEU A 32 11.88 15.27 2.24
CA LEU A 32 12.12 15.25 3.69
C LEU A 32 13.58 14.93 4.05
N GLY A 33 14.42 14.54 3.08
CA GLY A 33 15.83 14.21 3.28
C GLY A 33 16.09 12.76 3.68
N MET A 34 15.15 11.85 3.40
CA MET A 34 15.35 10.41 3.60
C MET A 34 16.21 9.81 2.49
N THR A 35 17.02 8.81 2.83
CA THR A 35 17.68 7.93 1.85
C THR A 35 16.67 6.88 1.39
N LEU A 36 16.56 6.64 0.08
CA LEU A 36 15.51 5.80 -0.48
C LEU A 36 16.04 4.49 -1.03
N VAL A 37 15.32 3.41 -0.74
CA VAL A 37 15.40 2.11 -1.41
C VAL A 37 14.07 1.88 -2.12
N LEU A 38 14.11 1.93 -3.46
CA LEU A 38 12.97 1.79 -4.34
C LEU A 38 12.90 0.35 -4.82
N ALA A 39 11.88 -0.38 -4.42
CA ALA A 39 11.68 -1.77 -4.82
C ALA A 39 10.44 -1.90 -5.73
N ASP A 40 10.60 -2.51 -6.88
CA ASP A 40 9.51 -2.81 -7.81
C ASP A 40 9.90 -3.99 -8.70
N ILE A 41 8.91 -4.64 -9.33
CA ILE A 41 9.14 -5.63 -10.38
C ILE A 41 9.51 -4.96 -11.71
N ASP A 42 9.10 -3.71 -11.92
CA ASP A 42 9.40 -2.91 -13.10
C ASP A 42 10.75 -2.20 -12.94
N ALA A 43 11.79 -2.83 -13.50
CA ALA A 43 13.17 -2.34 -13.44
C ALA A 43 13.35 -0.95 -14.08
N ASP A 44 12.66 -0.70 -15.19
CA ASP A 44 12.79 0.56 -15.94
C ASP A 44 12.14 1.71 -15.16
N ALA A 45 10.97 1.47 -14.57
CA ALA A 45 10.27 2.48 -13.78
C ALA A 45 11.06 2.92 -12.54
N ILE A 46 11.66 1.97 -11.79
CA ILE A 46 12.47 2.33 -10.61
C ILE A 46 13.83 2.93 -11.00
N ALA A 47 14.40 2.53 -12.14
CA ALA A 47 15.63 3.16 -12.65
C ALA A 47 15.38 4.62 -13.03
N ALA A 48 14.29 4.92 -13.74
CA ALA A 48 13.90 6.28 -14.08
C ALA A 48 13.67 7.15 -12.82
N LEU A 49 12.96 6.62 -11.81
CA LEU A 49 12.72 7.33 -10.56
C LEU A 49 14.00 7.54 -9.74
N ARG A 50 14.90 6.54 -9.70
CA ARG A 50 16.24 6.69 -9.11
C ARG A 50 17.01 7.83 -9.75
N ASP A 51 17.03 7.87 -11.09
CA ASP A 51 17.77 8.90 -11.85
C ASP A 51 17.17 10.29 -11.63
N GLU A 52 15.84 10.39 -11.52
CA GLU A 52 15.14 11.63 -11.15
C GLU A 52 15.55 12.11 -9.75
N LEU A 53 15.65 11.21 -8.77
CA LEU A 53 15.94 11.55 -7.37
C LEU A 53 17.45 11.66 -7.07
N GLY A 54 18.30 11.07 -7.89
CA GLY A 54 19.77 11.19 -7.86
C GLY A 54 20.49 10.41 -6.75
N THR A 55 19.85 10.15 -5.62
CA THR A 55 20.49 9.52 -4.44
C THR A 55 19.78 8.23 -3.98
N ALA A 56 18.77 7.77 -4.70
CA ALA A 56 18.02 6.58 -4.36
C ALA A 56 18.74 5.29 -4.84
N VAL A 57 18.51 4.18 -4.14
CA VAL A 57 18.90 2.83 -4.56
C VAL A 57 17.67 2.15 -5.19
N ALA A 58 17.81 1.62 -6.40
CA ALA A 58 16.76 0.86 -7.09
C ALA A 58 17.07 -0.64 -7.01
N VAL A 59 16.12 -1.45 -6.55
CA VAL A 59 16.23 -2.90 -6.41
C VAL A 59 15.04 -3.57 -7.08
N VAL A 60 15.28 -4.42 -8.08
CA VAL A 60 14.22 -5.23 -8.68
C VAL A 60 13.79 -6.30 -7.68
N CYS A 61 12.53 -6.29 -7.29
CA CYS A 61 12.01 -7.19 -6.27
C CYS A 61 10.55 -7.59 -6.59
N ASP A 62 10.32 -8.88 -6.72
CA ASP A 62 8.97 -9.44 -6.73
C ASP A 62 8.54 -9.75 -5.29
N VAL A 63 7.59 -8.99 -4.76
CA VAL A 63 7.12 -9.15 -3.38
C VAL A 63 6.42 -10.50 -3.11
N ARG A 64 6.08 -11.26 -4.17
CA ARG A 64 5.53 -12.62 -4.05
C ARG A 64 6.58 -13.62 -3.59
N ASP A 65 7.85 -13.36 -3.87
CA ASP A 65 8.96 -14.22 -3.48
C ASP A 65 9.53 -13.78 -2.11
N PRO A 66 9.33 -14.57 -1.05
CA PRO A 66 9.86 -14.25 0.28
C PRO A 66 11.38 -14.19 0.31
N GLY A 67 12.09 -14.94 -0.57
CA GLY A 67 13.54 -14.87 -0.70
C GLY A 67 13.99 -13.54 -1.26
N ALA A 68 13.37 -13.06 -2.34
CA ALA A 68 13.68 -11.76 -2.93
C ALA A 68 13.43 -10.60 -1.95
N VAL A 69 12.38 -10.68 -1.12
CA VAL A 69 12.10 -9.66 -0.09
C VAL A 69 13.10 -9.74 1.06
N GLN A 70 13.57 -10.95 1.44
CA GLN A 70 14.64 -11.09 2.43
C GLN A 70 15.97 -10.53 1.89
N ASP A 71 16.33 -10.82 0.64
CA ASP A 71 17.53 -10.29 -0.01
C ASP A 71 17.48 -8.75 -0.09
N LEU A 72 16.31 -8.15 -0.39
CA LEU A 72 16.10 -6.72 -0.34
C LEU A 72 16.39 -6.14 1.05
N ALA A 73 15.91 -6.80 2.12
CA ALA A 73 16.16 -6.35 3.49
C ALA A 73 17.65 -6.47 3.83
N ASP A 74 18.29 -7.62 3.55
CA ASP A 74 19.69 -7.86 3.85
C ASP A 74 20.61 -6.89 3.10
N GLN A 75 20.32 -6.62 1.83
CA GLN A 75 21.04 -5.61 1.04
C GLN A 75 20.84 -4.20 1.63
N THR A 76 19.61 -3.84 2.01
CA THR A 76 19.32 -2.53 2.57
C THR A 76 20.10 -2.30 3.87
N TYR A 77 20.04 -3.22 4.82
CA TYR A 77 20.77 -3.10 6.09
C TYR A 77 22.29 -3.11 5.92
N ARG A 78 22.83 -3.88 4.98
CA ARG A 78 24.27 -3.97 4.73
C ARG A 78 24.82 -2.73 4.03
N ASP A 79 24.13 -2.26 2.97
CA ASP A 79 24.70 -1.32 2.01
C ASP A 79 24.16 0.13 2.16
N VAL A 80 22.98 0.30 2.81
CA VAL A 80 22.32 1.61 2.94
C VAL A 80 22.22 2.03 4.40
N GLY A 81 21.72 1.16 5.29
CA GLY A 81 21.65 1.45 6.73
C GLY A 81 20.32 1.04 7.37
N PRO A 82 20.13 1.43 8.65
CA PRO A 82 18.93 1.07 9.40
C PRO A 82 17.66 1.68 8.79
N VAL A 83 16.62 0.85 8.65
CA VAL A 83 15.35 1.24 8.05
C VAL A 83 14.51 1.98 9.08
N ARG A 84 14.16 3.23 8.76
CA ARG A 84 13.28 4.07 9.57
C ARG A 84 11.83 4.04 9.10
N LEU A 85 11.60 3.84 7.80
CA LEU A 85 10.26 3.73 7.21
C LEU A 85 10.21 2.55 6.24
N LEU A 86 9.36 1.58 6.54
CA LEU A 86 8.97 0.52 5.61
C LEU A 86 7.58 0.82 5.05
N VAL A 87 7.45 0.86 3.73
CA VAL A 87 6.16 1.05 3.05
C VAL A 87 5.87 -0.18 2.18
N ASN A 88 4.97 -1.03 2.65
CA ASN A 88 4.42 -2.15 1.90
C ASN A 88 3.29 -1.64 1.00
N ASN A 89 3.65 -1.16 -0.21
CA ASN A 89 2.74 -0.49 -1.14
C ASN A 89 2.40 -1.33 -2.37
N ALA A 90 3.25 -2.26 -2.80
CA ALA A 90 3.00 -3.07 -3.99
C ALA A 90 1.59 -3.67 -3.98
N GLY A 91 0.88 -3.57 -5.10
CA GLY A 91 -0.49 -4.05 -5.20
C GLY A 91 -0.99 -4.13 -6.64
N VAL A 92 -1.92 -5.05 -6.87
CA VAL A 92 -2.56 -5.31 -8.17
C VAL A 92 -4.07 -5.37 -8.03
N GLU A 93 -4.78 -5.10 -9.12
CA GLU A 93 -6.25 -5.10 -9.21
C GLU A 93 -6.74 -6.26 -10.07
N GLN A 94 -8.01 -6.65 -9.89
CA GLN A 94 -8.71 -7.67 -10.66
C GLN A 94 -10.17 -7.26 -10.87
N PHE A 95 -10.60 -7.24 -12.14
CA PHE A 95 -11.98 -6.97 -12.51
C PHE A 95 -12.70 -8.24 -13.00
N GLY A 96 -13.99 -8.31 -12.73
CA GLY A 96 -14.88 -9.39 -13.12
C GLY A 96 -15.70 -9.95 -11.97
N TYR A 97 -16.71 -10.75 -12.28
CA TYR A 97 -17.45 -11.46 -11.25
C TYR A 97 -16.54 -12.46 -10.54
N LEU A 98 -16.78 -12.70 -9.25
CA LEU A 98 -15.94 -13.58 -8.45
C LEU A 98 -15.86 -15.01 -9.04
N TRP A 99 -16.96 -15.52 -9.53
CA TRP A 99 -17.02 -16.87 -10.14
C TRP A 99 -16.36 -16.98 -11.52
N ASP A 100 -16.12 -15.86 -12.21
CA ASP A 100 -15.41 -15.79 -13.49
C ASP A 100 -13.92 -15.45 -13.33
N THR A 101 -13.46 -15.20 -12.09
CA THR A 101 -12.07 -14.82 -11.83
C THR A 101 -11.13 -15.99 -12.13
N PRO A 102 -10.14 -15.86 -13.05
CA PRO A 102 -9.16 -16.90 -13.30
C PRO A 102 -8.37 -17.22 -12.02
N LEU A 103 -8.10 -18.52 -11.78
CA LEU A 103 -7.43 -18.96 -10.56
C LEU A 103 -6.04 -18.32 -10.40
N ASP A 104 -5.31 -18.13 -11.49
CA ASP A 104 -3.98 -17.50 -11.42
C ASP A 104 -4.07 -16.00 -11.14
N ASN A 105 -5.11 -15.30 -11.59
CA ASN A 105 -5.36 -13.91 -11.21
C ASN A 105 -5.77 -13.79 -9.75
N TRP A 106 -6.60 -14.72 -9.24
CA TRP A 106 -6.89 -14.81 -7.81
C TRP A 106 -5.61 -14.97 -6.98
N ARG A 107 -4.77 -15.95 -7.34
CA ARG A 107 -3.48 -16.20 -6.67
C ARG A 107 -2.60 -14.95 -6.73
N ARG A 108 -2.46 -14.34 -7.90
CA ARG A 108 -1.68 -13.11 -8.07
C ARG A 108 -2.12 -12.00 -7.11
N VAL A 109 -3.43 -11.79 -6.93
CA VAL A 109 -3.94 -10.77 -6.00
C VAL A 109 -3.59 -11.14 -4.56
N VAL A 110 -3.76 -12.40 -4.14
CA VAL A 110 -3.42 -12.86 -2.79
C VAL A 110 -1.91 -12.73 -2.55
N ASP A 111 -1.09 -13.21 -3.49
CA ASP A 111 0.36 -13.28 -3.33
C ASP A 111 0.98 -11.87 -3.30
N VAL A 112 0.52 -10.95 -4.17
CA VAL A 112 1.05 -9.58 -4.17
C VAL A 112 0.48 -8.78 -3.01
N ASN A 113 -0.86 -8.70 -2.88
CA ASN A 113 -1.49 -7.73 -1.99
C ASN A 113 -1.46 -8.15 -0.52
N ILE A 114 -1.46 -9.45 -0.22
CA ILE A 114 -1.50 -9.97 1.16
C ILE A 114 -0.14 -10.57 1.53
N SER A 115 0.35 -11.59 0.81
CA SER A 115 1.60 -12.26 1.13
C SER A 115 2.79 -11.29 1.00
N GLY A 116 2.80 -10.39 0.00
CA GLY A 116 3.83 -9.38 -0.16
C GLY A 116 3.96 -8.43 1.04
N VAL A 117 2.83 -8.01 1.64
CA VAL A 117 2.84 -7.22 2.89
C VAL A 117 3.43 -8.04 4.04
N PHE A 118 3.00 -9.30 4.19
CA PHE A 118 3.53 -10.20 5.21
C PHE A 118 5.04 -10.44 5.03
N HIS A 119 5.52 -10.64 3.80
CA HIS A 119 6.95 -10.83 3.52
C HIS A 119 7.76 -9.58 3.92
N GLY A 120 7.27 -8.38 3.59
CA GLY A 120 7.90 -7.12 4.01
C GLY A 120 8.00 -6.99 5.53
N VAL A 121 6.88 -7.22 6.24
CA VAL A 121 6.88 -7.21 7.71
C VAL A 121 7.87 -8.21 8.27
N ARG A 122 7.85 -9.45 7.77
CA ARG A 122 8.72 -10.52 8.24
C ARG A 122 10.21 -10.23 8.04
N ALA A 123 10.59 -9.66 6.89
CA ALA A 123 11.98 -9.41 6.53
C ALA A 123 12.58 -8.19 7.26
N PHE A 124 11.81 -7.12 7.44
CA PHE A 124 12.34 -5.86 7.95
C PHE A 124 12.10 -5.63 9.45
N LEU A 125 10.93 -6.02 9.95
CA LEU A 125 10.51 -5.67 11.30
C LEU A 125 11.43 -6.19 12.43
N PRO A 126 11.99 -7.41 12.37
CA PRO A 126 12.90 -7.89 13.43
C PRO A 126 14.11 -6.98 13.66
N ALA A 127 14.73 -6.48 12.59
CA ALA A 127 15.86 -5.56 12.69
C ALA A 127 15.42 -4.15 13.14
N MET A 128 14.23 -3.69 12.72
CA MET A 128 13.65 -2.44 13.20
C MET A 128 13.38 -2.48 14.71
N MET A 129 12.84 -3.58 15.24
CA MET A 129 12.64 -3.76 16.68
C MET A 129 13.94 -3.82 17.46
N ALA A 130 14.98 -4.46 16.90
CA ALA A 130 16.28 -4.60 17.56
C ALA A 130 17.09 -3.31 17.61
N SER A 131 16.80 -2.31 16.76
CA SER A 131 17.53 -1.03 16.73
C SER A 131 17.17 -0.09 17.88
N ASP A 132 16.01 -0.26 18.50
CA ASP A 132 15.43 0.63 19.52
C ASP A 132 15.25 2.09 19.06
N GLU A 133 15.35 2.34 17.75
CA GLU A 133 15.15 3.65 17.14
C GLU A 133 13.70 3.82 16.67
N GLN A 134 13.24 5.09 16.61
CA GLN A 134 11.90 5.40 16.11
C GLN A 134 11.77 4.94 14.64
N ALA A 135 10.83 4.03 14.37
CA ALA A 135 10.60 3.48 13.06
C ALA A 135 9.11 3.31 12.73
N TRP A 136 8.78 3.37 11.45
CA TRP A 136 7.41 3.32 10.93
C TRP A 136 7.22 2.17 9.94
N VAL A 137 6.10 1.46 10.08
CA VAL A 137 5.65 0.43 9.12
C VAL A 137 4.28 0.86 8.58
N TRP A 138 4.24 1.16 7.28
CA TRP A 138 3.01 1.52 6.57
C TRP A 138 2.58 0.38 5.67
N ASN A 139 1.38 -0.14 5.90
CA ASN A 139 0.78 -1.15 5.04
C ASN A 139 -0.36 -0.52 4.24
N LEU A 140 -0.28 -0.57 2.90
CA LEU A 140 -1.27 0.04 2.03
C LEU A 140 -2.48 -0.87 1.85
N SER A 141 -3.54 -0.54 2.60
CA SER A 141 -4.90 -0.97 2.31
C SER A 141 -5.47 -0.11 1.18
N SER A 142 -6.68 0.40 1.31
CA SER A 142 -7.40 1.26 0.35
C SER A 142 -8.72 1.68 0.98
N VAL A 143 -9.43 2.63 0.36
CA VAL A 143 -10.88 2.77 0.56
C VAL A 143 -11.61 1.44 0.27
N GLY A 144 -11.04 0.59 -0.60
CA GLY A 144 -11.47 -0.79 -0.83
C GLY A 144 -11.39 -1.69 0.40
N GLY A 145 -10.55 -1.39 1.39
CA GLY A 145 -10.46 -2.12 2.65
C GLY A 145 -11.62 -1.87 3.63
N VAL A 146 -12.48 -0.89 3.33
CA VAL A 146 -13.66 -0.52 4.14
C VAL A 146 -14.94 -0.41 3.30
N THR A 147 -14.95 -0.92 2.07
CA THR A 147 -16.11 -0.91 1.17
C THR A 147 -16.39 -2.30 0.60
N ALA A 148 -17.57 -2.49 0.04
CA ALA A 148 -17.92 -3.65 -0.78
C ALA A 148 -18.33 -3.14 -2.17
N ILE A 149 -17.60 -3.56 -3.20
CA ILE A 149 -17.80 -3.12 -4.58
C ILE A 149 -17.91 -4.38 -5.46
N PRO A 150 -18.97 -4.51 -6.28
CA PRO A 150 -19.09 -5.64 -7.20
C PRO A 150 -17.98 -5.58 -8.26
N LEU A 151 -17.68 -6.74 -8.86
CA LEU A 151 -16.69 -6.90 -9.95
C LEU A 151 -15.22 -6.60 -9.55
N GLN A 152 -14.94 -6.49 -8.23
CA GLN A 152 -13.60 -6.25 -7.67
C GLN A 152 -13.33 -7.13 -6.44
N SER A 153 -14.05 -8.25 -6.31
CA SER A 153 -14.02 -9.05 -5.07
C SER A 153 -12.63 -9.48 -4.61
N PRO A 154 -11.71 -9.96 -5.47
CA PRO A 154 -10.37 -10.34 -5.05
C PRO A 154 -9.59 -9.16 -4.45
N TYR A 155 -9.64 -8.00 -5.11
CA TYR A 155 -8.97 -6.80 -4.62
C TYR A 155 -9.55 -6.30 -3.29
N ILE A 156 -10.87 -6.14 -3.24
CA ILE A 156 -11.60 -5.70 -2.02
C ILE A 156 -11.27 -6.61 -0.84
N MET A 157 -11.37 -7.94 -1.04
CA MET A 157 -10.98 -8.92 -0.02
C MET A 157 -9.54 -8.71 0.44
N SER A 158 -8.61 -8.55 -0.50
CA SER A 158 -7.19 -8.37 -0.15
C SER A 158 -6.93 -7.11 0.68
N LYS A 159 -7.64 -6.00 0.36
CA LYS A 159 -7.47 -4.73 1.09
C LYS A 159 -8.12 -4.74 2.48
N HIS A 160 -9.21 -5.51 2.67
CA HIS A 160 -9.74 -5.81 4.01
C HIS A 160 -8.75 -6.66 4.82
N ALA A 161 -8.14 -7.67 4.19
CA ALA A 161 -7.14 -8.52 4.85
C ALA A 161 -5.92 -7.71 5.31
N VAL A 162 -5.39 -6.81 4.46
CA VAL A 162 -4.27 -5.94 4.83
C VAL A 162 -4.64 -4.99 5.97
N LEU A 163 -5.86 -4.46 5.99
CA LEU A 163 -6.33 -3.62 7.09
C LEU A 163 -6.32 -4.39 8.40
N ALA A 164 -6.96 -5.56 8.44
CA ALA A 164 -7.01 -6.42 9.63
C ALA A 164 -5.61 -6.88 10.07
N LEU A 165 -4.73 -7.28 9.13
CA LEU A 165 -3.34 -7.62 9.41
C LEU A 165 -2.61 -6.45 10.09
N THR A 166 -2.81 -5.23 9.61
CA THR A 166 -2.14 -4.04 10.15
C THR A 166 -2.62 -3.69 11.55
N GLU A 167 -3.93 -3.82 11.80
CA GLU A 167 -4.52 -3.63 13.14
C GLU A 167 -3.98 -4.66 14.14
N CYS A 168 -3.93 -5.95 13.75
CA CYS A 168 -3.35 -7.01 14.58
C CYS A 168 -1.85 -6.77 14.82
N LEU A 169 -1.08 -6.44 13.77
CA LEU A 169 0.35 -6.16 13.90
C LEU A 169 0.62 -5.02 14.90
N ARG A 170 -0.20 -3.98 14.90
CA ARG A 170 -0.09 -2.89 15.89
C ARG A 170 -0.20 -3.42 17.31
N LEU A 171 -1.17 -4.30 17.56
CA LEU A 171 -1.38 -4.90 18.88
C LEU A 171 -0.26 -5.89 19.25
N ASP A 172 0.24 -6.67 18.28
CA ASP A 172 1.39 -7.57 18.48
C ASP A 172 2.66 -6.79 18.90
N ILE A 173 2.94 -5.66 18.25
CA ILE A 173 4.06 -4.77 18.59
C ILE A 173 3.92 -4.19 20.00
N GLU A 174 2.72 -3.79 20.39
CA GLU A 174 2.45 -3.33 21.76
C GLU A 174 2.63 -4.46 22.79
N ALA A 175 2.08 -5.63 22.51
CA ALA A 175 2.18 -6.80 23.38
C ALA A 175 3.63 -7.28 23.55
N ALA A 176 4.46 -7.15 22.48
CA ALA A 176 5.88 -7.46 22.52
C ALA A 176 6.74 -6.37 23.20
N GLY A 177 6.16 -5.22 23.60
CA GLY A 177 6.85 -4.15 24.30
C GLY A 177 7.56 -3.14 23.42
N HIS A 178 7.37 -3.20 22.09
CA HIS A 178 8.02 -2.31 21.12
C HIS A 178 7.17 -1.10 20.69
N GLY A 179 5.95 -0.93 21.23
CA GLY A 179 5.03 0.14 20.87
C GLY A 179 5.53 1.56 21.15
N HIS A 180 6.60 1.71 21.92
CA HIS A 180 7.20 3.02 22.23
C HIS A 180 8.10 3.56 21.10
N HIS A 181 8.58 2.71 20.18
CA HIS A 181 9.48 3.10 19.08
C HIS A 181 9.05 2.57 17.70
N ILE A 182 8.21 1.54 17.63
CA ILE A 182 7.67 1.01 16.36
C ILE A 182 6.24 1.50 16.14
N HIS A 183 6.05 2.31 15.10
CA HIS A 183 4.77 2.89 14.73
C HIS A 183 4.18 2.16 13.51
N VAL A 184 3.21 1.27 13.75
CA VAL A 184 2.46 0.60 12.68
C VAL A 184 1.28 1.46 12.28
N GLN A 185 1.08 1.69 10.97
CA GLN A 185 0.01 2.54 10.44
C GLN A 185 -0.64 1.91 9.21
N ALA A 186 -1.96 1.96 9.15
CA ALA A 186 -2.76 1.52 8.02
C ALA A 186 -3.00 2.70 7.06
N VAL A 187 -2.56 2.56 5.81
CA VAL A 187 -2.76 3.58 4.79
C VAL A 187 -3.98 3.22 3.95
N LEU A 188 -4.97 4.11 3.91
CA LEU A 188 -6.23 3.92 3.18
C LEU A 188 -6.41 5.03 2.13
N PRO A 189 -5.76 4.91 0.95
CA PRO A 189 -5.99 5.87 -0.11
C PRO A 189 -7.41 5.76 -0.68
N GLY A 190 -7.97 6.91 -1.05
CA GLY A 190 -9.06 6.98 -2.00
C GLY A 190 -8.54 6.90 -3.44
N ALA A 191 -9.16 7.62 -4.38
CA ALA A 191 -8.68 7.67 -5.76
C ALA A 191 -7.39 8.51 -5.85
N VAL A 192 -6.28 7.88 -6.22
CA VAL A 192 -4.98 8.50 -6.51
C VAL A 192 -4.52 8.04 -7.88
N VAL A 193 -3.95 8.93 -8.68
CA VAL A 193 -3.45 8.62 -10.03
C VAL A 193 -2.43 7.48 -9.97
N SER A 194 -2.70 6.39 -10.69
CA SER A 194 -1.82 5.21 -10.80
C SER A 194 -2.17 4.43 -12.06
N ASN A 195 -1.38 3.40 -12.38
CA ASN A 195 -1.66 2.49 -13.51
C ASN A 195 -2.33 1.19 -13.06
N ILE A 196 -2.86 1.14 -11.83
CA ILE A 196 -3.42 -0.09 -11.25
C ILE A 196 -4.65 -0.60 -12.01
N PHE A 197 -5.41 0.30 -12.60
CA PHE A 197 -6.62 -0.06 -13.36
C PHE A 197 -6.30 -0.53 -14.78
N GLU A 198 -5.31 0.07 -15.43
CA GLU A 198 -4.81 -0.33 -16.75
C GLU A 198 -4.16 -1.72 -16.72
N SER A 199 -3.39 -1.99 -15.65
CA SER A 199 -2.70 -3.28 -15.45
C SER A 199 -3.55 -4.34 -14.75
N ALA A 200 -4.80 -4.03 -14.41
CA ALA A 200 -5.70 -4.95 -13.72
C ALA A 200 -5.97 -6.21 -14.53
N GLY A 201 -6.09 -7.35 -13.85
CA GLY A 201 -6.56 -8.59 -14.46
C GLY A 201 -8.00 -8.48 -14.91
N GLY A 202 -8.36 -9.31 -15.89
CA GLY A 202 -9.72 -9.49 -16.41
C GLY A 202 -10.18 -10.93 -16.25
N VAL A 203 -11.12 -11.35 -17.08
CA VAL A 203 -11.64 -12.72 -17.15
C VAL A 203 -11.34 -13.32 -18.53
N ASP A 204 -11.03 -14.62 -18.56
CA ASP A 204 -10.74 -15.34 -19.82
C ASP A 204 -12.03 -15.88 -20.44
N ASP A 205 -12.85 -16.56 -19.63
CA ASP A 205 -14.15 -17.11 -19.96
C ASP A 205 -15.18 -16.53 -18.99
N GLY A 206 -16.29 -16.00 -19.48
CA GLY A 206 -17.32 -15.38 -18.65
C GLY A 206 -17.75 -14.01 -19.15
N ASP A 207 -18.27 -13.15 -18.27
CA ASP A 207 -18.74 -11.82 -18.66
C ASP A 207 -17.57 -10.82 -18.75
N ALA A 208 -16.78 -10.92 -19.82
CA ALA A 208 -15.71 -9.98 -20.11
C ALA A 208 -16.24 -8.54 -20.30
N GLY A 209 -17.48 -8.38 -20.79
CA GLY A 209 -18.12 -7.08 -20.93
C GLY A 209 -18.36 -6.39 -19.58
N ALA A 210 -18.76 -7.15 -18.56
CA ALA A 210 -18.93 -6.61 -17.22
C ALA A 210 -17.57 -6.19 -16.61
N ALA A 211 -16.52 -7.00 -16.79
CA ALA A 211 -15.17 -6.68 -16.31
C ALA A 211 -14.64 -5.40 -16.96
N GLU A 212 -14.79 -5.26 -18.29
CA GLU A 212 -14.31 -4.09 -19.04
C GLU A 212 -15.14 -2.83 -18.71
N SER A 213 -16.46 -2.97 -18.53
CA SER A 213 -17.31 -1.86 -18.08
C SER A 213 -16.89 -1.35 -16.69
N GLN A 214 -16.49 -2.25 -15.78
CA GLN A 214 -15.98 -1.85 -14.47
C GLN A 214 -14.62 -1.17 -14.58
N ARG A 215 -13.73 -1.69 -15.44
CA ARG A 215 -12.43 -1.06 -15.73
C ARG A 215 -12.63 0.37 -16.24
N ALA A 216 -13.49 0.56 -17.22
CA ALA A 216 -13.78 1.88 -17.78
C ALA A 216 -14.31 2.85 -16.71
N ALA A 217 -15.23 2.40 -15.85
CA ALA A 217 -15.74 3.20 -14.76
C ALA A 217 -14.65 3.61 -13.74
N MET A 218 -13.67 2.76 -13.50
CA MET A 218 -12.53 3.08 -12.62
C MET A 218 -11.54 4.03 -13.28
N LEU A 219 -11.36 3.94 -14.61
CA LEU A 219 -10.55 4.88 -15.38
C LEU A 219 -11.20 6.28 -15.41
N ASP A 220 -12.53 6.38 -15.47
CA ASP A 220 -13.24 7.66 -15.32
C ASP A 220 -12.99 8.30 -13.93
N ILE A 221 -12.99 7.49 -12.87
CA ILE A 221 -12.65 7.96 -11.51
C ILE A 221 -11.20 8.43 -11.46
N LYS A 222 -10.27 7.75 -12.14
CA LYS A 222 -8.85 8.14 -12.22
C LYS A 222 -8.67 9.54 -12.81
N ALA A 223 -9.51 9.96 -13.75
CA ALA A 223 -9.41 11.29 -14.37
C ALA A 223 -9.56 12.46 -13.37
N ALA A 224 -10.26 12.24 -12.26
CA ALA A 224 -10.42 13.20 -11.16
C ALA A 224 -9.66 12.82 -9.88
N ALA A 225 -8.72 11.87 -9.99
CA ALA A 225 -7.99 11.35 -8.84
C ALA A 225 -6.94 12.35 -8.33
N MET A 226 -6.59 12.22 -7.06
CA MET A 226 -5.57 13.04 -6.41
C MET A 226 -4.19 12.77 -7.00
N ASP A 227 -3.38 13.82 -7.10
CA ASP A 227 -1.96 13.70 -7.46
C ASP A 227 -1.20 12.84 -6.44
N PRO A 228 -0.30 11.92 -6.88
CA PRO A 228 0.44 11.04 -5.98
C PRO A 228 1.32 11.76 -4.96
N LEU A 229 1.92 12.90 -5.33
CA LEU A 229 2.77 13.68 -4.43
C LEU A 229 1.93 14.41 -3.37
N ALA A 230 0.77 14.96 -3.74
CA ALA A 230 -0.16 15.57 -2.80
C ALA A 230 -0.76 14.53 -1.83
N ALA A 231 -1.02 13.31 -2.33
CA ALA A 231 -1.44 12.20 -1.49
C ALA A 231 -0.34 11.84 -0.48
N ALA A 232 0.92 11.73 -0.92
CA ALA A 232 2.06 11.45 -0.06
C ALA A 232 2.21 12.51 1.04
N GLU A 233 2.18 13.80 0.69
CA GLU A 233 2.25 14.90 1.67
C GLU A 233 1.18 14.75 2.75
N THR A 234 -0.07 14.52 2.35
CA THR A 234 -1.19 14.32 3.29
C THR A 234 -0.95 13.13 4.24
N LEU A 235 -0.40 12.02 3.72
CA LEU A 235 -0.14 10.81 4.52
C LEU A 235 1.00 11.04 5.52
N PHE A 236 2.09 11.66 5.10
CA PHE A 236 3.23 11.95 5.97
C PHE A 236 2.87 12.91 7.11
N GLU A 237 2.07 13.95 6.85
CA GLU A 237 1.60 14.87 7.89
C GLU A 237 0.67 14.19 8.91
N GLN A 238 -0.22 13.30 8.45
CA GLN A 238 -1.07 12.53 9.36
C GLN A 238 -0.26 11.54 10.20
N ALA A 239 0.75 10.91 9.60
CA ALA A 239 1.64 9.98 10.30
C ALA A 239 2.45 10.71 11.38
N ALA A 240 3.00 11.88 11.08
CA ALA A 240 3.70 12.73 12.04
C ALA A 240 2.80 13.19 13.18
N ALA A 241 1.50 13.38 12.91
CA ALA A 241 0.50 13.67 13.94
C ALA A 241 0.08 12.43 14.77
N GLY A 242 0.70 11.26 14.54
CA GLY A 242 0.47 10.03 15.31
C GLY A 242 -0.85 9.31 14.98
N ARG A 243 -1.47 9.59 13.81
CA ARG A 243 -2.69 8.88 13.38
C ARG A 243 -2.35 7.45 12.99
N PHE A 244 -3.21 6.50 13.37
CA PHE A 244 -3.07 5.10 12.95
C PHE A 244 -3.63 4.87 11.54
N TYR A 245 -4.82 5.39 11.24
CA TYR A 245 -5.41 5.34 9.91
C TYR A 245 -5.03 6.60 9.13
N LEU A 246 -4.21 6.42 8.09
CA LEU A 246 -3.77 7.49 7.20
C LEU A 246 -4.67 7.51 5.96
N VAL A 247 -5.38 8.59 5.72
CA VAL A 247 -6.37 8.70 4.64
C VAL A 247 -6.04 9.88 3.72
N THR A 248 -6.21 9.71 2.42
CA THR A 248 -5.90 10.77 1.45
C THR A 248 -7.03 11.78 1.28
N GLN A 249 -8.30 11.37 1.49
CA GLN A 249 -9.47 12.19 1.24
C GLN A 249 -10.55 11.97 2.28
N GLN A 250 -11.38 12.99 2.50
CA GLN A 250 -12.54 12.95 3.40
C GLN A 250 -13.54 11.84 3.04
N SER A 251 -13.69 11.52 1.75
CA SER A 251 -14.58 10.46 1.27
C SER A 251 -14.22 9.06 1.79
N VAL A 252 -12.94 8.83 2.18
CA VAL A 252 -12.52 7.59 2.83
C VAL A 252 -13.10 7.49 4.24
N ILE A 253 -13.06 8.57 5.01
CA ILE A 253 -13.65 8.63 6.37
C ILE A 253 -15.17 8.36 6.29
N GLU A 254 -15.84 8.96 5.32
CA GLU A 254 -17.26 8.71 5.09
C GLU A 254 -17.54 7.24 4.71
N ALA A 255 -16.65 6.60 3.95
CA ALA A 255 -16.76 5.18 3.64
C ALA A 255 -16.59 4.30 4.88
N MET A 256 -15.65 4.63 5.77
CA MET A 256 -15.45 3.97 7.06
C MET A 256 -16.71 4.06 7.93
N THR A 257 -17.29 5.25 8.06
CA THR A 257 -18.52 5.48 8.83
C THR A 257 -19.68 4.65 8.27
N ARG A 258 -19.91 4.69 6.97
CA ARG A 258 -20.96 3.88 6.31
C ARG A 258 -20.74 2.39 6.51
N ARG A 259 -19.50 1.91 6.45
CA ARG A 259 -19.18 0.49 6.71
C ARG A 259 -19.54 0.10 8.13
N ALA A 260 -19.19 0.92 9.11
CA ALA A 260 -19.54 0.69 10.51
C ALA A 260 -21.05 0.61 10.73
N GLU A 261 -21.81 1.51 10.11
CA GLU A 261 -23.28 1.52 10.18
C GLU A 261 -23.91 0.25 9.58
N VAL A 262 -23.45 -0.17 8.38
CA VAL A 262 -23.91 -1.41 7.73
C VAL A 262 -23.68 -2.64 8.60
N LEU A 263 -22.50 -2.73 9.23
CA LEU A 263 -22.18 -3.84 10.12
C LEU A 263 -23.01 -3.78 11.42
N ALA A 264 -23.12 -2.62 12.04
CA ALA A 264 -23.86 -2.44 13.30
C ALA A 264 -25.36 -2.70 13.14
N THR A 265 -25.94 -2.33 12.00
CA THR A 265 -27.35 -2.58 11.69
C THR A 265 -27.62 -3.96 11.10
N GLN A 266 -26.57 -4.78 10.88
CA GLN A 266 -26.66 -6.11 10.26
C GLN A 266 -27.34 -6.10 8.89
N SER A 267 -27.26 -4.95 8.18
CA SER A 267 -27.87 -4.77 6.88
C SER A 267 -27.01 -5.38 5.76
N PRO A 268 -27.59 -5.91 4.69
CA PRO A 268 -26.82 -6.36 3.54
C PRO A 268 -26.11 -5.15 2.86
N PRO A 269 -24.92 -5.35 2.27
CA PRO A 269 -24.29 -4.30 1.48
C PRO A 269 -25.17 -3.96 0.27
N ALA A 270 -25.44 -2.69 0.06
CA ALA A 270 -26.25 -2.23 -1.07
C ALA A 270 -25.38 -1.76 -2.25
N ARG A 271 -25.82 -2.02 -3.49
CA ARG A 271 -25.23 -1.38 -4.67
C ARG A 271 -25.38 0.13 -4.54
N ARG A 272 -24.28 0.89 -4.72
CA ARG A 272 -24.41 2.34 -4.92
C ARG A 272 -25.21 2.57 -6.21
N GLN A 273 -26.33 3.27 -6.10
CA GLN A 273 -26.97 3.85 -7.30
C GLN A 273 -26.00 4.92 -7.83
N ARG A 274 -25.67 4.83 -9.10
CA ARG A 274 -24.86 5.83 -9.82
C ARG A 274 -25.61 7.12 -9.97
#